data_715bcb0c8092f6c4e281bc1c0871c6d3
#
_entry.id   715bcb0c8092f6c4e281bc1c0871c6d3
#
_cell.length_a   1.000
_cell.length_b   1.000
_cell.length_c   1.000
_cell.angle_alpha   90.00
_cell.angle_beta   90.00
_cell.angle_gamma   90.00
#
_symmetry.space_group_name_H-M   'P 1'
#
loop_
_entity.id
_entity.type
_entity.pdbx_description
1 polymer ?
#
loop_
_entity_poly.entity_id
_entity_poly.type
_entity_poly.pdbx_seq_one_letter_code
_entity_poly.pdbx_strand_id
1 'polypeptide(L)'
;MELPLVVENRLHDLAEWLIAWTTPSEPTPEQWNACRIFAHRGLHDDPRVPENTMASLAAVLYFEDIHGVEFDIRWTKDLVPMVFHDPDLQRVFGNSERLADLTSTELRQRFPLIPTLSEVVRRLGERKHLMIEIKEEHYPEPEHQLEVLQETLAGLVPGEHFHFLLLDPVTYEKLSTFPKASILLVGGFN
;
A
#
# COMPACT_ATOMS: atom_id res chain seq x y z
N MET A 1 13.58 -24.66 13.81
CA MET A 1 14.99 -24.41 14.24
C MET A 1 15.37 -23.15 13.49
N GLU A 2 15.24 -21.99 14.16
CA GLU A 2 15.59 -20.71 13.59
C GLU A 2 17.10 -20.62 13.45
N LEU A 3 17.57 -20.18 12.30
CA LEU A 3 18.98 -19.93 12.07
C LEU A 3 19.41 -18.70 12.91
N PRO A 4 20.64 -18.68 13.45
CA PRO A 4 21.14 -17.49 14.14
C PRO A 4 21.15 -16.29 13.18
N LEU A 5 20.72 -15.12 13.64
CA LEU A 5 20.64 -13.85 12.89
C LEU A 5 21.90 -13.53 12.06
N VAL A 6 23.10 -13.92 12.56
CA VAL A 6 24.38 -13.73 11.88
C VAL A 6 24.50 -14.62 10.63
N VAL A 7 23.85 -15.80 10.63
CA VAL A 7 23.87 -16.73 9.47
C VAL A 7 22.86 -16.25 8.42
N GLU A 8 21.69 -15.75 8.85
CA GLU A 8 20.69 -15.16 7.96
C GLU A 8 21.25 -13.94 7.23
N ASN A 9 21.88 -13.02 7.94
CA ASN A 9 22.50 -11.83 7.32
C ASN A 9 23.59 -12.21 6.30
N ARG A 10 24.42 -13.23 6.59
CA ARG A 10 25.45 -13.68 5.63
C ARG A 10 24.89 -14.38 4.41
N LEU A 11 23.76 -15.09 4.55
CA LEU A 11 23.07 -15.71 3.41
C LEU A 11 22.38 -14.64 2.53
N HIS A 12 21.85 -13.61 3.16
CA HIS A 12 21.30 -12.44 2.48
C HIS A 12 22.38 -11.70 1.67
N ASP A 13 23.48 -11.36 2.33
CA ASP A 13 24.64 -10.69 1.69
C ASP A 13 25.22 -11.52 0.52
N LEU A 14 25.26 -12.85 0.66
CA LEU A 14 25.71 -13.76 -0.40
C LEU A 14 24.71 -13.81 -1.56
N ALA A 15 23.41 -13.81 -1.26
CA ALA A 15 22.37 -13.80 -2.29
C ALA A 15 22.38 -12.47 -3.05
N GLU A 16 22.47 -11.34 -2.36
CA GLU A 16 22.61 -10.03 -3.00
C GLU A 16 23.89 -9.94 -3.86
N TRP A 17 25.01 -10.46 -3.35
CA TRP A 17 26.25 -10.52 -4.12
C TRP A 17 26.14 -11.40 -5.36
N LEU A 18 25.47 -12.57 -5.28
CA LEU A 18 25.23 -13.45 -6.44
C LEU A 18 24.28 -12.80 -7.44
N ILE A 19 23.25 -12.10 -6.98
CA ILE A 19 22.31 -11.37 -7.86
C ILE A 19 23.03 -10.19 -8.52
N ALA A 20 23.90 -9.48 -7.80
CA ALA A 20 24.70 -8.39 -8.35
C ALA A 20 25.75 -8.86 -9.38
N TRP A 21 26.16 -10.14 -9.32
CA TRP A 21 27.08 -10.74 -10.29
C TRP A 21 26.39 -11.17 -11.60
N THR A 22 25.09 -11.45 -11.54
CA THR A 22 24.29 -11.57 -12.76
C THR A 22 23.99 -10.15 -13.24
N THR A 23 24.88 -9.55 -14.04
CA THR A 23 24.58 -8.27 -14.69
C THR A 23 23.28 -8.44 -15.43
N PRO A 24 22.17 -7.81 -15.00
CA PRO A 24 20.95 -7.79 -15.79
C PRO A 24 21.34 -7.16 -17.13
N SER A 25 21.02 -7.82 -18.23
CA SER A 25 21.09 -7.17 -19.54
C SER A 25 20.28 -5.89 -19.45
N GLU A 26 20.80 -4.78 -19.98
CA GLU A 26 20.00 -3.55 -20.04
C GLU A 26 18.64 -3.87 -20.66
N PRO A 27 17.53 -3.38 -20.05
CA PRO A 27 16.21 -3.62 -20.59
C PRO A 27 16.11 -3.13 -22.04
N THR A 28 15.46 -3.93 -22.88
CA THR A 28 15.20 -3.50 -24.26
C THR A 28 14.23 -2.32 -24.29
N PRO A 29 14.18 -1.53 -25.40
CA PRO A 29 13.20 -0.46 -25.55
C PRO A 29 11.74 -0.94 -25.34
N GLU A 30 11.43 -2.17 -25.76
CA GLU A 30 10.11 -2.77 -25.58
C GLU A 30 9.82 -3.06 -24.10
N GLN A 31 10.83 -3.53 -23.36
CA GLN A 31 10.71 -3.74 -21.90
C GLN A 31 10.54 -2.43 -21.16
N TRP A 32 11.27 -1.38 -21.56
CA TRP A 32 11.10 -0.03 -21.01
C TRP A 32 9.69 0.51 -21.26
N ASN A 33 9.17 0.35 -22.49
CA ASN A 33 7.82 0.79 -22.83
C ASN A 33 6.72 -0.01 -22.13
N ALA A 34 7.00 -1.24 -21.73
CA ALA A 34 6.08 -2.09 -20.96
C ALA A 34 6.16 -1.83 -19.45
N CYS A 35 7.17 -1.10 -18.97
CA CYS A 35 7.36 -0.80 -17.56
C CYS A 35 6.23 0.12 -17.06
N ARG A 36 5.70 -0.19 -15.88
CA ARG A 36 4.71 0.64 -15.19
C ARG A 36 5.35 1.30 -14.00
N ILE A 37 5.20 2.62 -13.89
CA ILE A 37 5.77 3.42 -12.80
C ILE A 37 4.65 3.77 -11.82
N PHE A 38 4.88 3.47 -10.55
CA PHE A 38 3.98 3.79 -9.45
C PHE A 38 4.70 4.67 -8.44
N ALA A 39 4.04 5.71 -7.97
CA ALA A 39 4.56 6.55 -6.90
C ALA A 39 4.26 5.88 -5.55
N HIS A 40 5.31 5.43 -4.85
CA HIS A 40 5.22 4.80 -3.52
C HIS A 40 4.76 5.84 -2.49
N ARG A 41 3.59 5.61 -1.88
CA ARG A 41 2.90 6.52 -0.95
C ARG A 41 2.64 7.93 -1.51
N GLY A 42 2.57 8.03 -2.86
CA GLY A 42 2.44 9.29 -3.57
C GLY A 42 3.76 10.04 -3.79
N LEU A 43 3.69 11.27 -4.31
CA LEU A 43 4.85 12.15 -4.50
C LEU A 43 5.03 13.01 -3.23
N HIS A 44 6.02 12.67 -2.41
CA HIS A 44 6.23 13.26 -1.07
C HIS A 44 7.69 13.70 -0.83
N ASP A 45 8.40 14.07 -1.87
CA ASP A 45 9.78 14.57 -1.76
C ASP A 45 9.88 15.94 -1.05
N ASP A 46 8.77 16.70 -1.01
CA ASP A 46 8.68 17.94 -0.23
C ASP A 46 8.32 17.60 1.23
N PRO A 47 9.16 17.98 2.22
CA PRO A 47 8.88 17.71 3.64
C PRO A 47 7.55 18.29 4.17
N ARG A 48 6.96 19.24 3.43
CA ARG A 48 5.64 19.82 3.75
C ARG A 48 4.47 18.97 3.25
N VAL A 49 4.75 17.98 2.42
CA VAL A 49 3.75 17.08 1.84
C VAL A 49 4.04 15.67 2.35
N PRO A 50 3.47 15.25 3.49
CA PRO A 50 3.71 13.91 4.01
C PRO A 50 3.22 12.83 3.06
N GLU A 51 3.86 11.66 3.14
CA GLU A 51 3.44 10.43 2.48
C GLU A 51 1.98 10.07 2.80
N ASN A 52 1.32 9.31 1.94
CA ASN A 52 -0.04 8.81 2.17
C ASN A 52 -1.10 9.92 2.44
N THR A 53 -0.82 11.16 2.05
CA THR A 53 -1.80 12.27 2.11
C THR A 53 -2.50 12.45 0.76
N MET A 54 -3.70 13.05 0.76
CA MET A 54 -4.36 13.37 -0.50
C MET A 54 -3.49 14.26 -1.40
N ALA A 55 -2.67 15.14 -0.82
CA ALA A 55 -1.77 16.00 -1.58
C ALA A 55 -0.68 15.19 -2.31
N SER A 56 0.00 14.27 -1.61
CA SER A 56 1.04 13.42 -2.22
C SER A 56 0.44 12.46 -3.26
N LEU A 57 -0.72 11.85 -2.96
CA LEU A 57 -1.37 10.90 -3.84
C LEU A 57 -1.92 11.56 -5.11
N ALA A 58 -2.61 12.69 -4.97
CA ALA A 58 -3.19 13.37 -6.13
C ALA A 58 -2.15 14.09 -7.02
N ALA A 59 -0.95 14.32 -6.52
CA ALA A 59 0.13 14.91 -7.31
C ALA A 59 0.48 14.08 -8.55
N VAL A 60 0.30 12.74 -8.52
CA VAL A 60 0.54 11.86 -9.68
C VAL A 60 -0.35 12.18 -10.88
N LEU A 61 -1.46 12.88 -10.67
CA LEU A 61 -2.37 13.25 -11.76
C LEU A 61 -1.75 14.26 -12.76
N TYR A 62 -0.69 14.95 -12.37
CA TYR A 62 0.02 15.92 -13.21
C TYR A 62 1.13 15.29 -14.07
N PHE A 63 1.39 13.99 -13.93
CA PHE A 63 2.46 13.29 -14.63
C PHE A 63 1.89 12.15 -15.46
N GLU A 64 2.00 12.22 -16.78
CA GLU A 64 1.50 11.20 -17.70
C GLU A 64 2.30 9.90 -17.58
N ASP A 65 3.61 9.99 -17.33
CA ASP A 65 4.51 8.85 -17.22
C ASP A 65 4.32 8.05 -15.92
N ILE A 66 3.62 8.60 -14.92
CA ILE A 66 3.26 7.88 -13.70
C ILE A 66 1.92 7.17 -13.93
N HIS A 67 1.97 5.85 -13.98
CA HIS A 67 0.82 5.00 -14.31
C HIS A 67 -0.17 4.87 -13.16
N GLY A 68 0.32 4.94 -11.93
CA GLY A 68 -0.49 4.76 -10.74
C GLY A 68 0.19 5.25 -9.47
N VAL A 69 -0.46 4.99 -8.37
CA VAL A 69 0.02 5.29 -7.03
C VAL A 69 -0.10 4.06 -6.16
N GLU A 70 0.91 3.83 -5.37
CA GLU A 70 0.88 2.85 -4.29
C GLU A 70 0.62 3.56 -2.97
N PHE A 71 -0.15 2.95 -2.09
CA PHE A 71 -0.43 3.44 -0.76
C PHE A 71 -0.92 2.33 0.17
N ASP A 72 -0.78 2.58 1.46
CA ASP A 72 -1.08 1.64 2.53
C ASP A 72 -2.45 1.92 3.14
N ILE A 73 -3.19 0.89 3.56
CA ILE A 73 -4.41 1.07 4.34
C ILE A 73 -4.33 0.38 5.69
N ARG A 74 -4.95 1.04 6.69
CA ARG A 74 -5.19 0.54 8.04
C ARG A 74 -6.60 0.84 8.50
N TRP A 75 -7.07 0.08 9.46
CA TRP A 75 -8.43 0.17 9.98
C TRP A 75 -8.50 1.01 11.25
N THR A 76 -9.47 1.92 11.30
CA THR A 76 -9.85 2.62 12.53
C THR A 76 -10.66 1.72 13.45
N LYS A 77 -10.91 2.19 14.69
CA LYS A 77 -11.75 1.52 15.68
C LYS A 77 -13.18 1.24 15.17
N ASP A 78 -13.72 2.12 14.35
CA ASP A 78 -15.04 2.02 13.70
C ASP A 78 -14.97 1.39 12.30
N LEU A 79 -13.90 0.66 11.99
CA LEU A 79 -13.69 -0.13 10.78
C LEU A 79 -13.78 0.67 9.47
N VAL A 80 -13.33 1.91 9.49
CA VAL A 80 -13.15 2.72 8.28
C VAL A 80 -11.70 2.56 7.79
N PRO A 81 -11.47 2.18 6.50
CA PRO A 81 -10.12 2.08 5.96
C PRO A 81 -9.53 3.47 5.70
N MET A 82 -8.46 3.79 6.41
CA MET A 82 -7.69 5.03 6.30
C MET A 82 -6.39 4.77 5.55
N VAL A 83 -5.93 5.76 4.80
CA VAL A 83 -4.67 5.65 4.07
C VAL A 83 -3.52 6.08 4.97
N PHE A 84 -2.81 5.09 5.53
CA PHE A 84 -1.72 5.29 6.47
C PHE A 84 -0.83 4.05 6.59
N HIS A 85 0.49 4.24 6.73
CA HIS A 85 1.44 3.13 6.78
C HIS A 85 1.60 2.53 8.17
N ASP A 86 1.90 3.34 9.19
CA ASP A 86 2.31 2.86 10.51
C ASP A 86 1.10 2.44 11.38
N PRO A 87 1.28 1.56 12.36
CA PRO A 87 0.21 1.21 13.30
C PRO A 87 -0.12 2.35 14.27
N ASP A 88 0.77 3.32 14.43
CA ASP A 88 0.62 4.50 15.27
C ASP A 88 1.01 5.78 14.52
N LEU A 89 0.71 6.92 15.12
CA LEU A 89 0.88 8.24 14.50
C LEU A 89 2.24 8.88 14.83
N GLN A 90 3.16 8.14 15.49
CA GLN A 90 4.41 8.71 16.06
C GLN A 90 5.35 9.25 14.99
N ARG A 91 5.63 8.49 13.95
CA ARG A 91 6.64 8.85 12.95
C ARG A 91 6.24 10.08 12.14
N VAL A 92 4.97 10.13 11.71
CA VAL A 92 4.50 11.20 10.80
C VAL A 92 3.98 12.42 11.56
N PHE A 93 3.31 12.21 12.70
CA PHE A 93 2.60 13.29 13.42
C PHE A 93 3.11 13.53 14.85
N GLY A 94 4.13 12.79 15.32
CA GLY A 94 4.69 12.95 16.67
C GLY A 94 3.74 12.50 17.80
N ASN A 95 2.72 11.70 17.50
CA ASN A 95 1.71 11.24 18.45
C ASN A 95 1.75 9.71 18.56
N SER A 96 1.86 9.17 19.78
CA SER A 96 2.02 7.73 20.03
C SER A 96 0.72 6.93 20.05
N GLU A 97 -0.42 7.54 19.78
CA GLU A 97 -1.70 6.83 19.72
C GLU A 97 -1.76 5.93 18.47
N ARG A 98 -2.36 4.77 18.66
CA ARG A 98 -2.57 3.83 17.56
C ARG A 98 -3.78 4.26 16.74
N LEU A 99 -3.68 4.13 15.44
CA LEU A 99 -4.77 4.43 14.52
C LEU A 99 -6.02 3.58 14.84
N ALA A 100 -5.84 2.30 15.16
CA ALA A 100 -6.91 1.37 15.49
C ALA A 100 -7.66 1.69 16.81
N ASP A 101 -7.13 2.57 17.65
CA ASP A 101 -7.79 2.98 18.91
C ASP A 101 -8.70 4.21 18.72
N LEU A 102 -8.60 4.89 17.57
CA LEU A 102 -9.37 6.08 17.21
C LEU A 102 -10.50 5.75 16.23
N THR A 103 -11.64 6.41 16.38
CA THR A 103 -12.66 6.41 15.33
C THR A 103 -12.22 7.27 14.15
N SER A 104 -12.76 7.01 12.98
CA SER A 104 -12.49 7.79 11.76
C SER A 104 -12.79 9.28 11.96
N THR A 105 -13.84 9.60 12.71
CA THR A 105 -14.21 10.98 13.06
C THR A 105 -13.16 11.64 13.95
N GLU A 106 -12.73 10.98 15.04
CA GLU A 106 -11.69 11.50 15.94
C GLU A 106 -10.37 11.69 15.20
N LEU A 107 -9.99 10.69 14.37
CA LEU A 107 -8.77 10.75 13.58
C LEU A 107 -8.78 11.96 12.63
N ARG A 108 -9.87 12.14 11.88
CA ARG A 108 -10.01 13.23 10.91
C ARG A 108 -10.06 14.63 11.54
N GLN A 109 -10.63 14.77 12.73
CA GLN A 109 -10.63 16.04 13.47
C GLN A 109 -9.23 16.43 13.93
N ARG A 110 -8.41 15.46 14.34
CA ARG A 110 -7.07 15.70 14.90
C ARG A 110 -5.98 15.68 13.84
N PHE A 111 -6.12 14.81 12.83
CA PHE A 111 -5.15 14.57 11.76
C PHE A 111 -5.81 14.65 10.38
N PRO A 112 -6.26 15.84 9.96
CA PRO A 112 -7.07 16.02 8.73
C PRO A 112 -6.35 15.67 7.43
N LEU A 113 -5.03 15.48 7.47
CA LEU A 113 -4.23 15.09 6.31
C LEU A 113 -4.35 13.60 5.96
N ILE A 114 -4.80 12.76 6.89
CA ILE A 114 -4.98 11.31 6.66
C ILE A 114 -6.31 11.10 5.90
N PRO A 115 -6.29 10.70 4.62
CA PRO A 115 -7.53 10.48 3.88
C PRO A 115 -8.12 9.10 4.18
N THR A 116 -9.41 8.96 3.93
CA THR A 116 -10.06 7.64 3.83
C THR A 116 -9.76 7.00 2.47
N LEU A 117 -9.83 5.66 2.39
CA LEU A 117 -9.75 4.94 1.11
C LEU A 117 -10.82 5.45 0.12
N SER A 118 -12.05 5.69 0.60
CA SER A 118 -13.15 6.21 -0.23
C SER A 118 -12.82 7.58 -0.87
N GLU A 119 -12.15 8.48 -0.15
CA GLU A 119 -11.70 9.77 -0.71
C GLU A 119 -10.67 9.56 -1.81
N VAL A 120 -9.71 8.63 -1.62
CA VAL A 120 -8.68 8.32 -2.61
C VAL A 120 -9.30 7.67 -3.85
N VAL A 121 -10.16 6.67 -3.67
CA VAL A 121 -10.88 6.02 -4.77
C VAL A 121 -11.67 7.02 -5.60
N ARG A 122 -12.45 7.87 -4.97
CA ARG A 122 -13.22 8.92 -5.67
C ARG A 122 -12.33 9.89 -6.45
N ARG A 123 -11.15 10.19 -5.96
CA ARG A 123 -10.23 11.17 -6.57
C ARG A 123 -9.40 10.58 -7.70
N LEU A 124 -8.99 9.33 -7.58
CA LEU A 124 -7.94 8.71 -8.41
C LEU A 124 -8.42 7.47 -9.17
N GLY A 125 -9.42 6.72 -8.67
CA GLY A 125 -9.71 5.35 -9.08
C GLY A 125 -9.96 5.12 -10.56
N GLU A 126 -10.57 6.08 -11.29
CA GLU A 126 -10.79 5.98 -12.75
C GLU A 126 -9.67 6.65 -13.56
N ARG A 127 -8.68 7.27 -12.91
CA ARG A 127 -7.68 8.13 -13.55
C ARG A 127 -6.26 7.59 -13.47
N LYS A 128 -5.99 6.83 -12.42
CA LYS A 128 -4.67 6.23 -12.14
C LYS A 128 -4.89 4.87 -11.51
N HIS A 129 -4.02 3.95 -11.82
CA HIS A 129 -4.06 2.61 -11.21
C HIS A 129 -3.70 2.69 -9.71
N LEU A 130 -4.49 2.03 -8.87
CA LEU A 130 -4.29 2.00 -7.42
C LEU A 130 -3.61 0.69 -7.01
N MET A 131 -2.44 0.79 -6.38
CA MET A 131 -1.77 -0.32 -5.72
C MET A 131 -2.03 -0.17 -4.23
N ILE A 132 -2.91 -1.00 -3.67
CA ILE A 132 -3.44 -0.85 -2.30
C ILE A 132 -2.79 -1.89 -1.42
N GLU A 133 -1.81 -1.49 -0.59
CA GLU A 133 -1.21 -2.40 0.38
C GLU A 133 -2.12 -2.58 1.59
N ILE A 134 -2.52 -3.82 1.82
CA ILE A 134 -3.28 -4.22 3.01
C ILE A 134 -2.28 -4.58 4.11
N LYS A 135 -2.21 -3.77 5.15
CA LYS A 135 -1.27 -4.02 6.26
C LYS A 135 -1.70 -5.22 7.09
N GLU A 136 -0.70 -6.00 7.48
CA GLU A 136 -0.90 -7.07 8.47
C GLU A 136 -1.29 -6.47 9.81
N GLU A 137 -2.50 -6.79 10.26
CA GLU A 137 -3.01 -6.36 11.54
C GLU A 137 -4.19 -7.24 12.01
N HIS A 138 -4.67 -6.97 13.21
CA HIS A 138 -5.85 -7.66 13.72
C HIS A 138 -7.10 -7.20 12.97
N TYR A 139 -7.88 -8.16 12.49
CA TYR A 139 -9.17 -7.95 11.82
C TYR A 139 -10.29 -8.41 12.75
N PRO A 140 -10.90 -7.51 13.54
CA PRO A 140 -11.92 -7.90 14.52
C PRO A 140 -13.20 -8.42 13.87
N GLU A 141 -13.54 -7.93 12.69
CA GLU A 141 -14.75 -8.30 11.93
C GLU A 141 -14.38 -8.53 10.44
N PRO A 142 -13.67 -9.62 10.10
CA PRO A 142 -13.10 -9.82 8.76
C PRO A 142 -14.13 -9.76 7.64
N GLU A 143 -15.31 -10.33 7.85
CA GLU A 143 -16.40 -10.34 6.86
C GLU A 143 -16.92 -8.92 6.60
N HIS A 144 -17.17 -8.16 7.65
CA HIS A 144 -17.62 -6.77 7.52
C HIS A 144 -16.53 -5.88 6.89
N GLN A 145 -15.27 -6.05 7.28
CA GLN A 145 -14.15 -5.32 6.69
C GLN A 145 -14.00 -5.62 5.18
N LEU A 146 -14.26 -6.88 4.78
CA LEU A 146 -14.30 -7.26 3.38
C LEU A 146 -15.45 -6.58 2.63
N GLU A 147 -16.65 -6.54 3.21
CA GLU A 147 -17.81 -5.82 2.64
C GLU A 147 -17.50 -4.33 2.45
N VAL A 148 -16.89 -3.68 3.45
CA VAL A 148 -16.48 -2.26 3.37
C VAL A 148 -15.50 -2.03 2.22
N LEU A 149 -14.53 -2.94 1.99
CA LEU A 149 -13.63 -2.85 0.85
C LEU A 149 -14.39 -3.00 -0.48
N GLN A 150 -15.28 -3.98 -0.59
CA GLN A 150 -16.10 -4.19 -1.79
C GLN A 150 -16.96 -2.97 -2.11
N GLU A 151 -17.62 -2.39 -1.12
CA GLU A 151 -18.44 -1.18 -1.29
C GLU A 151 -17.58 0.03 -1.67
N THR A 152 -16.43 0.19 -1.02
CA THR A 152 -15.53 1.33 -1.29
C THR A 152 -14.95 1.28 -2.71
N LEU A 153 -14.66 0.08 -3.22
CA LEU A 153 -14.07 -0.14 -4.55
C LEU A 153 -15.14 -0.41 -5.62
N ALA A 154 -16.42 -0.34 -5.26
CA ALA A 154 -17.52 -0.55 -6.21
C ALA A 154 -17.41 0.43 -7.39
N GLY A 155 -17.57 -0.11 -8.61
CA GLY A 155 -17.41 0.66 -9.86
C GLY A 155 -16.01 0.61 -10.46
N LEU A 156 -14.99 0.17 -9.70
CA LEU A 156 -13.66 -0.11 -10.23
C LEU A 156 -13.53 -1.57 -10.64
N VAL A 157 -12.78 -1.83 -11.70
CA VAL A 157 -12.52 -3.19 -12.20
C VAL A 157 -11.23 -3.72 -11.56
N PRO A 158 -11.32 -4.81 -10.73
CA PRO A 158 -10.15 -5.43 -10.12
C PRO A 158 -9.15 -5.92 -11.18
N GLY A 159 -7.86 -5.67 -10.98
CA GLY A 159 -6.80 -6.01 -11.92
C GLY A 159 -6.59 -4.99 -13.05
N GLU A 160 -7.57 -4.14 -13.32
CA GLU A 160 -7.48 -3.06 -14.32
C GLU A 160 -7.30 -1.69 -13.64
N HIS A 161 -8.15 -1.35 -12.68
CA HIS A 161 -8.09 -0.08 -11.98
C HIS A 161 -7.31 -0.16 -10.67
N PHE A 162 -7.27 -1.35 -10.04
CA PHE A 162 -6.52 -1.54 -8.81
C PHE A 162 -5.98 -2.97 -8.66
N HIS A 163 -4.92 -3.10 -7.85
CA HIS A 163 -4.46 -4.36 -7.25
C HIS A 163 -4.29 -4.17 -5.75
N PHE A 164 -4.53 -5.25 -5.01
CA PHE A 164 -4.08 -5.37 -3.64
C PHE A 164 -2.64 -5.87 -3.58
N LEU A 165 -1.85 -5.29 -2.69
CA LEU A 165 -0.52 -5.77 -2.33
C LEU A 165 -0.59 -6.40 -0.94
N LEU A 166 -0.10 -7.61 -0.79
CA LEU A 166 -0.06 -8.34 0.47
C LEU A 166 1.37 -8.78 0.75
N LEU A 167 1.80 -8.58 1.99
CA LEU A 167 3.12 -9.03 2.47
C LEU A 167 3.03 -10.40 3.16
N ASP A 168 1.82 -10.86 3.49
CA ASP A 168 1.60 -12.13 4.18
C ASP A 168 0.48 -12.96 3.51
N PRO A 169 0.63 -14.31 3.49
CA PRO A 169 -0.37 -15.21 2.91
C PRO A 169 -1.69 -15.28 3.70
N VAL A 170 -1.69 -14.92 4.99
CA VAL A 170 -2.89 -15.01 5.85
C VAL A 170 -3.92 -13.97 5.45
N THR A 171 -3.46 -12.76 5.13
CA THR A 171 -4.33 -11.68 4.63
C THR A 171 -4.94 -12.01 3.27
N TYR A 172 -4.29 -12.87 2.46
CA TYR A 172 -4.84 -13.35 1.20
C TYR A 172 -6.19 -14.07 1.35
N GLU A 173 -6.35 -14.88 2.39
CA GLU A 173 -7.59 -15.60 2.64
C GLU A 173 -8.76 -14.64 2.94
N LYS A 174 -8.48 -13.51 3.57
CA LYS A 174 -9.46 -12.46 3.91
C LYS A 174 -10.00 -11.74 2.67
N LEU A 175 -9.25 -11.74 1.56
CA LEU A 175 -9.64 -11.11 0.29
C LEU A 175 -10.20 -12.10 -0.73
N SER A 176 -10.60 -13.31 -0.30
CA SER A 176 -10.98 -14.44 -1.16
C SER A 176 -12.12 -14.15 -2.14
N THR A 177 -12.94 -13.13 -1.91
CA THR A 177 -14.04 -12.73 -2.81
C THR A 177 -13.57 -11.86 -3.98
N PHE A 178 -12.38 -11.28 -3.90
CA PHE A 178 -11.80 -10.55 -5.03
C PHE A 178 -11.14 -11.52 -6.03
N PRO A 179 -11.11 -11.17 -7.33
CA PRO A 179 -10.42 -11.98 -8.33
C PRO A 179 -8.94 -12.14 -7.98
N LYS A 180 -8.44 -13.38 -8.06
CA LYS A 180 -7.02 -13.67 -7.75
C LYS A 180 -6.04 -12.82 -8.57
N ALA A 181 -6.40 -12.48 -9.81
CA ALA A 181 -5.58 -11.65 -10.68
C ALA A 181 -5.41 -10.20 -10.18
N SER A 182 -6.26 -9.76 -9.25
CA SER A 182 -6.15 -8.43 -8.62
C SER A 182 -5.39 -8.44 -7.28
N ILE A 183 -4.79 -9.57 -6.91
CA ILE A 183 -4.05 -9.72 -5.65
C ILE A 183 -2.61 -10.11 -5.97
N LEU A 184 -1.67 -9.29 -5.53
CA LEU A 184 -0.24 -9.50 -5.69
C LEU A 184 0.39 -9.78 -4.32
N LEU A 185 1.06 -10.93 -4.20
CA LEU A 185 1.90 -11.22 -3.04
C LEU A 185 3.28 -10.61 -3.28
N VAL A 186 3.68 -9.73 -2.39
CA VAL A 186 5.00 -9.10 -2.42
C VAL A 186 5.94 -9.96 -1.58
N GLY A 187 6.88 -10.64 -2.23
CA GLY A 187 7.94 -11.39 -1.55
C GLY A 187 9.05 -10.43 -1.11
N GLY A 188 9.27 -10.32 0.20
CA GLY A 188 10.50 -9.76 0.75
C GLY A 188 11.47 -10.89 1.07
N PHE A 189 12.70 -10.76 0.65
CA PHE A 189 13.79 -11.57 1.21
C PHE A 189 14.21 -10.89 2.52
N ASN A 190 13.61 -11.31 3.64
CA ASN A 190 14.07 -10.95 4.97
C ASN A 190 15.06 -11.98 5.48
#